data_d47eac7911d26c7bcbb16159e0da0627
#
_entry.id   d47eac7911d26c7bcbb16159e0da0627
#
_cell.length_a   1.000
_cell.length_b   1.000
_cell.length_c   1.000
_cell.angle_alpha   90.00
_cell.angle_beta   90.00
_cell.angle_gamma   90.00
#
_symmetry.space_group_name_H-M   'P 1'
#
loop_
_entity.id
_entity.type
_entity.pdbx_description
1 polymer ?
#
loop_
_entity_poly.entity_id
_entity_poly.type
_entity_poly.pdbx_seq_one_letter_code
_entity_poly.pdbx_strand_id
1 'polypeptide(L)'
;MPDKKIKSKKGFTFIEVVVSVSIFVIIIAASTEAFSNWIDNYRKVRGLQESLENAQYSMNEMAKILRTSSVIDQGLLFVQVYDYSQEICVHYKLSAGELMRAESAGTINDCRAKVFVANEFFQMASGTVSGGFEAIPSSSAIGSEQVGKITIMLNIQKENSDLVKLQTTVSLRDYQESNIQ
;
A
#
# COMPACT_ATOMS: atom_id res chain seq x y z
N MET A 1 -59.96 18.21 -56.47
CA MET A 1 -58.97 17.12 -56.19
C MET A 1 -57.60 17.77 -55.98
N PRO A 2 -56.95 17.66 -54.87
CA PRO A 2 -55.63 18.27 -54.65
C PRO A 2 -54.57 17.36 -55.28
N ASP A 3 -53.71 17.92 -56.08
CA ASP A 3 -52.57 17.28 -56.75
C ASP A 3 -51.50 16.93 -55.70
N LYS A 4 -51.29 15.63 -55.47
CA LYS A 4 -50.31 15.12 -54.51
C LYS A 4 -48.91 15.15 -55.19
N LYS A 5 -48.16 16.26 -55.01
CA LYS A 5 -46.76 16.37 -55.44
C LYS A 5 -45.97 15.22 -54.90
N ILE A 6 -45.59 14.24 -55.67
CA ILE A 6 -44.67 13.17 -55.37
C ILE A 6 -43.27 13.80 -55.19
N LYS A 7 -42.80 13.92 -53.96
CA LYS A 7 -41.43 14.36 -53.67
C LYS A 7 -40.48 13.29 -54.24
N SER A 8 -39.68 13.66 -55.22
CA SER A 8 -38.62 12.84 -55.78
C SER A 8 -37.65 12.47 -54.67
N LYS A 9 -37.53 11.19 -54.37
CA LYS A 9 -36.52 10.67 -53.44
C LYS A 9 -35.18 10.70 -54.17
N LYS A 10 -34.27 11.59 -53.77
CA LYS A 10 -32.89 11.62 -54.25
C LYS A 10 -32.18 10.37 -53.66
N GLY A 11 -31.65 9.51 -54.53
CA GLY A 11 -30.80 8.39 -54.14
C GLY A 11 -29.36 8.88 -53.85
N PHE A 12 -28.64 8.13 -53.04
CA PHE A 12 -27.20 8.39 -52.77
C PHE A 12 -26.37 8.10 -54.03
N THR A 13 -25.38 8.94 -54.27
CA THR A 13 -24.39 8.71 -55.33
C THR A 13 -23.34 7.68 -54.88
N PHE A 14 -22.77 6.93 -55.80
CA PHE A 14 -21.70 5.97 -55.50
C PHE A 14 -20.51 6.61 -54.81
N ILE A 15 -20.12 7.83 -55.21
CA ILE A 15 -19.01 8.56 -54.59
C ILE A 15 -19.31 8.95 -53.13
N GLU A 16 -20.54 9.30 -52.80
CA GLU A 16 -20.97 9.66 -51.46
C GLU A 16 -20.86 8.46 -50.49
N VAL A 17 -21.20 7.26 -50.97
CA VAL A 17 -21.04 6.03 -50.19
C VAL A 17 -19.55 5.70 -49.95
N VAL A 18 -18.71 5.83 -50.98
CA VAL A 18 -17.26 5.57 -50.87
C VAL A 18 -16.62 6.53 -49.88
N VAL A 19 -16.92 7.82 -49.95
CA VAL A 19 -16.39 8.83 -49.03
C VAL A 19 -16.86 8.56 -47.58
N SER A 20 -18.15 8.25 -47.40
CA SER A 20 -18.71 7.95 -46.09
C SER A 20 -18.07 6.74 -45.44
N VAL A 21 -17.85 5.65 -46.19
CA VAL A 21 -17.19 4.44 -45.69
C VAL A 21 -15.72 4.73 -45.36
N SER A 22 -15.01 5.52 -46.17
CA SER A 22 -13.63 5.89 -45.92
C SER A 22 -13.47 6.68 -44.61
N ILE A 23 -14.33 7.67 -44.37
CA ILE A 23 -14.35 8.45 -43.13
C ILE A 23 -14.67 7.55 -41.91
N PHE A 24 -15.64 6.66 -42.06
CA PHE A 24 -16.04 5.73 -41.02
C PHE A 24 -14.90 4.80 -40.60
N VAL A 25 -14.13 4.26 -41.56
CA VAL A 25 -12.96 3.42 -41.30
C VAL A 25 -11.88 4.19 -40.50
N ILE A 26 -11.62 5.44 -40.91
CA ILE A 26 -10.65 6.29 -40.19
C ILE A 26 -11.08 6.55 -38.73
N ILE A 27 -12.36 6.84 -38.50
CA ILE A 27 -12.90 7.08 -37.15
C ILE A 27 -12.79 5.82 -36.28
N ILE A 28 -13.13 4.64 -36.86
CA ILE A 28 -12.99 3.37 -36.10
C ILE A 28 -11.55 3.11 -35.75
N ALA A 29 -10.60 3.28 -36.66
CA ALA A 29 -9.20 3.05 -36.43
C ALA A 29 -8.67 3.96 -35.29
N ALA A 30 -8.97 5.26 -35.34
CA ALA A 30 -8.59 6.20 -34.29
C ALA A 30 -9.25 5.89 -32.94
N SER A 31 -10.54 5.48 -32.96
CA SER A 31 -11.26 5.11 -31.74
C SER A 31 -10.68 3.85 -31.07
N THR A 32 -10.23 2.88 -31.85
CA THR A 32 -9.65 1.63 -31.35
C THR A 32 -8.35 1.89 -30.62
N GLU A 33 -7.49 2.76 -31.13
CA GLU A 33 -6.24 3.15 -30.48
C GLU A 33 -6.50 3.89 -29.16
N ALA A 34 -7.43 4.85 -29.17
CA ALA A 34 -7.81 5.59 -27.97
C ALA A 34 -8.37 4.66 -26.89
N PHE A 35 -9.17 3.65 -27.29
CA PHE A 35 -9.76 2.69 -26.37
C PHE A 35 -8.72 1.75 -25.76
N SER A 36 -7.74 1.30 -26.52
CA SER A 36 -6.62 0.48 -26.02
C SER A 36 -5.80 1.23 -24.98
N ASN A 37 -5.42 2.46 -25.26
CA ASN A 37 -4.70 3.32 -24.33
C ASN A 37 -5.49 3.58 -23.03
N TRP A 38 -6.82 3.73 -23.13
CA TRP A 38 -7.69 3.91 -21.96
C TRP A 38 -7.73 2.67 -21.08
N ILE A 39 -7.84 1.46 -21.67
CA ILE A 39 -7.82 0.19 -20.92
C ILE A 39 -6.50 0.01 -20.17
N ASP A 40 -5.37 0.28 -20.82
CA ASP A 40 -4.06 0.15 -20.19
C ASP A 40 -3.87 1.14 -19.02
N ASN A 41 -4.30 2.37 -19.21
CA ASN A 41 -4.29 3.36 -18.12
C ASN A 41 -5.22 2.95 -16.96
N TYR A 42 -6.41 2.43 -17.27
CA TYR A 42 -7.34 1.93 -16.25
C TYR A 42 -6.73 0.79 -15.42
N ARG A 43 -6.05 -0.17 -16.06
CA ARG A 43 -5.36 -1.26 -15.37
C ARG A 43 -4.25 -0.75 -14.45
N LYS A 44 -3.45 0.21 -14.91
CA LYS A 44 -2.39 0.85 -14.11
C LYS A 44 -2.95 1.55 -12.88
N VAL A 45 -3.99 2.37 -13.06
CA VAL A 45 -4.64 3.10 -11.97
C VAL A 45 -5.23 2.14 -10.94
N ARG A 46 -5.88 1.08 -11.39
CA ARG A 46 -6.42 0.05 -10.49
C ARG A 46 -5.33 -0.67 -9.71
N GLY A 47 -4.22 -1.03 -10.35
CA GLY A 47 -3.06 -1.62 -9.67
C GLY A 47 -2.45 -0.68 -8.62
N LEU A 48 -2.38 0.62 -8.94
CA LEU A 48 -1.91 1.65 -8.01
C LEU A 48 -2.84 1.78 -6.79
N GLN A 49 -4.16 1.82 -7.00
CA GLN A 49 -5.14 1.88 -5.91
C GLN A 49 -5.02 0.68 -4.98
N GLU A 50 -4.94 -0.53 -5.52
CA GLU A 50 -4.80 -1.75 -4.72
C GLU A 50 -3.49 -1.77 -3.92
N SER A 51 -2.38 -1.28 -4.51
CA SER A 51 -1.10 -1.14 -3.81
C SER A 51 -1.19 -0.12 -2.67
N LEU A 52 -1.88 1.00 -2.89
CA LEU A 52 -2.09 2.04 -1.90
C LEU A 52 -2.95 1.56 -0.73
N GLU A 53 -4.05 0.86 -1.01
CA GLU A 53 -4.95 0.29 0.01
C GLU A 53 -4.21 -0.74 0.88
N ASN A 54 -3.45 -1.66 0.27
CA ASN A 54 -2.64 -2.65 0.99
C ASN A 54 -1.57 -1.99 1.87
N ALA A 55 -0.91 -0.97 1.35
CA ALA A 55 0.09 -0.22 2.08
C ALA A 55 -0.51 0.53 3.28
N GLN A 56 -1.62 1.22 3.08
CA GLN A 56 -2.31 1.95 4.15
C GLN A 56 -2.83 1.00 5.23
N TYR A 57 -3.40 -0.14 4.83
CA TYR A 57 -3.86 -1.16 5.76
C TYR A 57 -2.71 -1.66 6.64
N SER A 58 -1.60 -2.08 6.02
CA SER A 58 -0.43 -2.59 6.74
C SER A 58 0.18 -1.53 7.67
N MET A 59 0.28 -0.28 7.22
CA MET A 59 0.79 0.82 8.05
C MET A 59 -0.12 1.15 9.21
N ASN A 60 -1.43 1.14 9.02
CA ASN A 60 -2.41 1.40 10.08
C ASN A 60 -2.39 0.28 11.13
N GLU A 61 -2.28 -0.98 10.70
CA GLU A 61 -2.16 -2.13 11.61
C GLU A 61 -0.87 -2.04 12.44
N MET A 62 0.27 -1.79 11.80
CA MET A 62 1.53 -1.56 12.50
C MET A 62 1.42 -0.38 13.47
N ALA A 63 0.90 0.76 13.03
CA ALA A 63 0.77 1.96 13.87
C ALA A 63 -0.11 1.73 15.09
N LYS A 64 -1.15 0.91 14.99
CA LYS A 64 -2.02 0.56 16.12
C LYS A 64 -1.25 -0.20 17.20
N ILE A 65 -0.47 -1.20 16.82
CA ILE A 65 0.34 -2.01 17.75
C ILE A 65 1.49 -1.18 18.32
N LEU A 66 2.21 -0.47 17.47
CA LEU A 66 3.37 0.31 17.87
C LEU A 66 3.04 1.40 18.91
N ARG A 67 1.84 1.98 18.88
CA ARG A 67 1.41 2.99 19.87
C ARG A 67 1.37 2.47 21.30
N THR A 68 1.14 1.17 21.48
CA THR A 68 1.04 0.52 22.79
C THR A 68 2.26 -0.33 23.11
N SER A 69 3.32 -0.19 22.32
CA SER A 69 4.52 -1.03 22.42
C SER A 69 5.75 -0.26 22.87
N SER A 70 6.74 -1.01 23.39
CA SER A 70 8.11 -0.56 23.55
C SER A 70 9.06 -1.27 22.59
N VAL A 71 10.11 -0.58 22.15
CA VAL A 71 11.14 -1.16 21.28
C VAL A 71 12.04 -2.08 22.08
N ILE A 72 12.17 -3.31 21.63
CA ILE A 72 13.06 -4.32 22.21
C ILE A 72 14.37 -4.40 21.44
N ASP A 73 14.26 -4.48 20.09
CA ASP A 73 15.41 -4.54 19.19
C ASP A 73 15.05 -3.88 17.85
N GLN A 74 16.05 -3.38 17.16
CA GLN A 74 15.84 -2.66 15.91
C GLN A 74 17.02 -2.79 14.95
N GLY A 75 16.71 -2.78 13.67
CA GLY A 75 17.64 -2.65 12.57
C GLY A 75 16.98 -1.89 11.41
N LEU A 76 17.74 -1.59 10.38
CA LEU A 76 17.21 -0.89 9.22
C LEU A 76 16.02 -1.63 8.56
N LEU A 77 16.06 -2.95 8.55
CA LEU A 77 15.07 -3.80 7.89
C LEU A 77 14.15 -4.55 8.85
N PHE A 78 14.28 -4.32 10.14
CA PHE A 78 13.41 -4.96 11.13
C PHE A 78 13.22 -4.10 12.37
N VAL A 79 12.12 -4.35 13.06
CA VAL A 79 11.87 -3.82 14.41
C VAL A 79 11.13 -4.88 15.22
N GLN A 80 11.62 -5.12 16.43
CA GLN A 80 10.99 -5.99 17.43
C GLN A 80 10.45 -5.15 18.56
N VAL A 81 9.19 -5.34 18.89
CA VAL A 81 8.49 -4.57 19.89
C VAL A 81 7.71 -5.47 20.84
N TYR A 82 7.49 -5.01 22.05
CA TYR A 82 6.58 -5.64 23.00
C TYR A 82 5.33 -4.79 23.16
N ASP A 83 4.18 -5.33 22.81
CA ASP A 83 2.88 -4.68 22.97
C ASP A 83 2.30 -4.97 24.37
N TYR A 84 2.24 -3.94 25.20
CA TYR A 84 1.69 -4.04 26.56
C TYR A 84 0.17 -4.22 26.59
N SER A 85 -0.53 -3.85 25.52
CA SER A 85 -1.99 -3.94 25.48
C SER A 85 -2.50 -5.36 25.24
N GLN A 86 -1.70 -6.17 24.56
CA GLN A 86 -2.02 -7.55 24.18
C GLN A 86 -1.09 -8.59 24.82
N GLU A 87 -0.04 -8.13 25.53
CA GLU A 87 1.00 -8.98 26.11
C GLU A 87 1.67 -9.90 25.10
N ILE A 88 2.01 -9.32 23.93
CA ILE A 88 2.65 -10.05 22.82
C ILE A 88 3.95 -9.38 22.39
N CYS A 89 4.89 -10.22 21.97
CA CYS A 89 6.07 -9.82 21.24
C CYS A 89 5.78 -9.82 19.75
N VAL A 90 6.04 -8.71 19.08
CA VAL A 90 5.83 -8.59 17.62
C VAL A 90 7.13 -8.23 16.95
N HIS A 91 7.44 -8.94 15.88
CA HIS A 91 8.62 -8.69 15.06
C HIS A 91 8.19 -8.40 13.62
N TYR A 92 8.49 -7.20 13.16
CA TYR A 92 8.30 -6.80 11.76
C TYR A 92 9.63 -6.86 11.04
N LYS A 93 9.67 -7.42 9.84
CA LYS A 93 10.86 -7.40 8.99
C LYS A 93 10.53 -7.23 7.52
N LEU A 94 11.46 -6.60 6.80
CA LEU A 94 11.50 -6.53 5.35
C LEU A 94 12.53 -7.56 4.85
N SER A 95 12.08 -8.56 4.11
CA SER A 95 12.93 -9.61 3.59
C SER A 95 12.45 -10.10 2.24
N ALA A 96 13.36 -10.27 1.29
CA ALA A 96 13.07 -10.76 -0.05
C ALA A 96 11.96 -10.00 -0.81
N GLY A 97 11.80 -8.70 -0.54
CA GLY A 97 10.75 -7.90 -1.17
C GLY A 97 9.38 -8.06 -0.52
N GLU A 98 9.31 -8.58 0.69
CA GLU A 98 8.07 -8.77 1.45
C GLU A 98 8.13 -8.08 2.81
N LEU A 99 6.99 -7.51 3.24
CA LEU A 99 6.79 -7.09 4.62
C LEU A 99 6.19 -8.24 5.40
N MET A 100 6.92 -8.70 6.39
CA MET A 100 6.57 -9.87 7.19
C MET A 100 6.38 -9.51 8.66
N ARG A 101 5.49 -10.21 9.34
CA ARG A 101 5.21 -10.11 10.76
C ARG A 101 5.29 -11.48 11.41
N ALA A 102 5.86 -11.54 12.61
CA ALA A 102 5.76 -12.67 13.52
C ALA A 102 5.32 -12.18 14.89
N GLU A 103 4.64 -13.02 15.63
CA GLU A 103 4.15 -12.70 16.98
C GLU A 103 4.29 -13.92 17.91
N SER A 104 4.47 -13.61 19.19
CA SER A 104 4.56 -14.61 20.25
C SER A 104 3.99 -14.04 21.52
N ALA A 105 3.08 -14.75 22.16
CA ALA A 105 2.61 -14.38 23.49
C ALA A 105 3.72 -14.56 24.54
N GLY A 106 3.73 -13.72 25.57
CA GLY A 106 4.69 -13.82 26.65
C GLY A 106 4.95 -12.48 27.33
N THR A 107 5.89 -12.47 28.27
CA THR A 107 6.31 -11.26 28.98
C THR A 107 7.35 -10.48 28.16
N ILE A 108 7.65 -9.25 28.61
CA ILE A 108 8.72 -8.44 27.99
C ILE A 108 10.08 -9.14 28.04
N ASN A 109 10.35 -9.93 29.08
CA ASN A 109 11.61 -10.68 29.20
C ASN A 109 11.65 -11.85 28.23
N ASP A 110 10.51 -12.51 28.00
CA ASP A 110 10.39 -13.54 26.96
C ASP A 110 10.62 -12.92 25.58
N CYS A 111 10.10 -11.71 25.35
CA CYS A 111 10.31 -10.99 24.10
C CYS A 111 11.79 -10.63 23.86
N ARG A 112 12.52 -10.22 24.90
CA ARG A 112 13.96 -9.94 24.81
C ARG A 112 14.79 -11.17 24.46
N ALA A 113 14.36 -12.35 24.94
CA ALA A 113 15.04 -13.62 24.69
C ALA A 113 14.58 -14.31 23.38
N LYS A 114 13.46 -13.85 22.80
CA LYS A 114 12.84 -14.49 21.64
C LYS A 114 13.63 -14.24 20.37
N VAL A 115 13.98 -15.34 19.69
CA VAL A 115 14.49 -15.33 18.33
C VAL A 115 13.40 -15.96 17.44
N PHE A 116 12.85 -15.18 16.54
CA PHE A 116 11.82 -15.67 15.63
C PHE A 116 12.43 -16.47 14.49
N VAL A 117 11.87 -17.67 14.22
CA VAL A 117 12.29 -18.53 13.12
C VAL A 117 11.45 -18.28 11.86
N ALA A 118 11.96 -18.69 10.71
CA ALA A 118 11.37 -18.33 9.41
C ALA A 118 9.89 -18.74 9.24
N ASN A 119 9.48 -19.85 9.82
CA ASN A 119 8.11 -20.38 9.73
C ASN A 119 7.09 -19.67 10.64
N GLU A 120 7.54 -18.78 11.53
CA GLU A 120 6.66 -17.97 12.39
C GLU A 120 6.20 -16.68 11.69
N PHE A 121 6.80 -16.34 10.54
CA PHE A 121 6.50 -15.11 9.83
C PHE A 121 5.37 -15.31 8.82
N PHE A 122 4.47 -14.34 8.76
CA PHE A 122 3.43 -14.23 7.74
C PHE A 122 3.53 -12.90 7.00
N GLN A 123 3.15 -12.90 5.75
CA GLN A 123 3.18 -11.72 4.88
C GLN A 123 2.05 -10.77 5.23
N MET A 124 2.34 -9.47 5.36
CA MET A 124 1.36 -8.43 5.69
C MET A 124 0.85 -7.66 4.47
N ALA A 125 1.66 -7.55 3.41
CA ALA A 125 1.33 -6.78 2.23
C ALA A 125 1.59 -7.57 0.95
N SER A 126 0.72 -7.43 -0.04
CA SER A 126 0.89 -8.03 -1.37
C SER A 126 1.71 -7.10 -2.27
N GLY A 127 2.55 -7.68 -3.14
CA GLY A 127 3.46 -6.96 -4.04
C GLY A 127 4.89 -6.93 -3.52
N THR A 128 5.77 -6.29 -4.28
CA THR A 128 7.16 -6.11 -3.88
C THR A 128 7.27 -4.92 -2.94
N VAL A 129 7.72 -5.18 -1.72
CA VAL A 129 7.86 -4.17 -0.66
C VAL A 129 9.33 -3.91 -0.38
N SER A 130 9.70 -2.65 -0.31
CA SER A 130 11.01 -2.20 0.15
C SER A 130 10.86 -1.03 1.11
N GLY A 131 11.92 -0.67 1.82
CA GLY A 131 11.86 0.44 2.76
C GLY A 131 12.69 0.17 4.01
N GLY A 132 12.21 0.63 5.15
CA GLY A 132 12.92 0.43 6.41
C GLY A 132 12.18 0.96 7.62
N PHE A 133 12.78 0.70 8.76
CA PHE A 133 12.34 1.17 10.07
C PHE A 133 13.44 2.02 10.67
N GLU A 134 13.05 3.13 11.29
CA GLU A 134 13.92 3.95 12.12
C GLU A 134 13.23 4.14 13.47
N ALA A 135 13.78 3.55 14.51
CA ALA A 135 13.21 3.67 15.84
C ALA A 135 14.14 4.48 16.74
N ILE A 136 13.56 5.39 17.50
CA ILE A 136 14.20 6.10 18.57
C ILE A 136 13.51 5.63 19.85
N PRO A 137 14.22 4.89 20.73
CA PRO A 137 13.64 4.41 21.98
C PRO A 137 13.32 5.59 22.90
N SER A 138 12.36 5.39 23.80
CA SER A 138 12.10 6.35 24.88
C SER A 138 13.30 6.42 25.82
N SER A 139 13.57 7.61 26.34
CA SER A 139 14.61 7.86 27.34
C SER A 139 14.04 8.61 28.52
N SER A 140 14.26 8.10 29.73
CA SER A 140 13.86 8.73 30.97
C SER A 140 15.05 9.36 31.74
N ALA A 141 16.14 9.68 31.04
CA ALA A 141 17.27 10.35 31.65
C ALA A 141 16.87 11.72 32.21
N ILE A 142 17.20 11.98 33.46
CA ILE A 142 16.88 13.24 34.17
C ILE A 142 17.36 14.44 33.32
N GLY A 143 16.44 15.28 32.88
CA GLY A 143 16.69 16.46 32.03
C GLY A 143 16.62 16.25 30.51
N SER A 144 16.37 15.02 30.04
CA SER A 144 16.12 14.72 28.62
C SER A 144 15.07 13.61 28.47
N GLU A 145 13.88 13.82 29.01
CA GLU A 145 12.76 12.91 28.80
C GLU A 145 12.35 12.95 27.33
N GLN A 146 12.51 11.84 26.62
CA GLN A 146 12.14 11.71 25.22
C GLN A 146 11.15 10.56 25.04
N VAL A 147 10.00 10.89 24.49
CA VAL A 147 9.03 9.86 24.05
C VAL A 147 9.60 9.14 22.85
N GLY A 148 9.62 7.83 22.91
CA GLY A 148 10.06 6.99 21.81
C GLY A 148 9.19 7.18 20.57
N LYS A 149 9.77 7.02 19.38
CA LYS A 149 9.07 7.08 18.11
C LYS A 149 9.64 6.07 17.12
N ILE A 150 8.78 5.56 16.27
CA ILE A 150 9.17 4.69 15.15
C ILE A 150 8.70 5.34 13.86
N THR A 151 9.62 5.54 12.93
CA THR A 151 9.32 5.95 11.56
C THR A 151 9.35 4.72 10.68
N ILE A 152 8.25 4.50 9.96
CA ILE A 152 8.05 3.41 9.02
C ILE A 152 8.11 4.01 7.62
N MET A 153 8.99 3.50 6.77
CA MET A 153 9.11 3.88 5.37
C MET A 153 8.81 2.64 4.52
N LEU A 154 7.76 2.69 3.72
CA LEU A 154 7.37 1.60 2.82
C LEU A 154 7.27 2.11 1.39
N ASN A 155 7.90 1.38 0.49
CA ASN A 155 7.75 1.52 -0.95
C ASN A 155 7.13 0.22 -1.45
N ILE A 156 5.94 0.29 -2.02
CA ILE A 156 5.20 -0.88 -2.49
C ILE A 156 4.97 -0.74 -3.98
N GLN A 157 5.25 -1.80 -4.73
CA GLN A 157 5.01 -1.89 -6.15
C GLN A 157 4.32 -3.21 -6.47
N LYS A 158 3.21 -3.14 -7.15
CA LYS A 158 2.55 -4.29 -7.76
C LYS A 158 2.93 -4.36 -9.23
N GLU A 159 2.89 -5.57 -9.80
CA GLU A 159 3.16 -5.82 -11.22
C GLU A 159 2.37 -4.86 -12.12
N ASN A 160 3.05 -4.17 -13.02
CA ASN A 160 2.51 -3.14 -13.94
C ASN A 160 1.92 -1.86 -13.29
N SER A 161 2.24 -1.58 -12.02
CA SER A 161 1.84 -0.32 -11.35
C SER A 161 3.04 0.56 -11.04
N ASP A 162 2.78 1.84 -10.80
CA ASP A 162 3.78 2.77 -10.31
C ASP A 162 4.14 2.47 -8.84
N LEU A 163 5.35 2.88 -8.44
CA LEU A 163 5.85 2.74 -7.09
C LEU A 163 5.13 3.68 -6.14
N VAL A 164 4.47 3.13 -5.12
CA VAL A 164 3.85 3.89 -4.03
C VAL A 164 4.85 4.03 -2.89
N LYS A 165 5.12 5.27 -2.48
CA LYS A 165 5.98 5.58 -1.33
C LYS A 165 5.14 6.13 -0.19
N LEU A 166 5.22 5.51 0.96
CA LEU A 166 4.51 5.91 2.17
C LEU A 166 5.49 6.02 3.33
N GLN A 167 5.27 7.02 4.16
CA GLN A 167 6.01 7.21 5.39
C GLN A 167 5.06 7.63 6.50
N THR A 168 5.23 7.05 7.67
CA THR A 168 4.53 7.47 8.88
C THR A 168 5.46 7.41 10.08
N THR A 169 5.21 8.26 11.06
CA THR A 169 5.92 8.23 12.34
C THR A 169 4.90 8.03 13.45
N VAL A 170 5.15 7.05 14.28
CA VAL A 170 4.30 6.67 15.41
C VAL A 170 5.04 6.98 16.69
N SER A 171 4.43 7.79 17.57
CA SER A 171 4.93 7.97 18.94
C SER A 171 4.54 6.76 19.77
N LEU A 172 5.50 6.21 20.47
CA LEU A 172 5.30 5.13 21.44
C LEU A 172 4.65 5.71 22.69
N ARG A 173 3.79 4.96 23.36
CA ARG A 173 3.42 5.29 24.74
C ARG A 173 4.58 4.90 25.61
N ASP A 174 5.03 5.85 26.40
CA ASP A 174 6.02 5.60 27.44
C ASP A 174 5.33 4.84 28.57
N TYR A 175 5.31 3.53 28.48
CA TYR A 175 5.05 2.69 29.64
C TYR A 175 6.37 2.63 30.43
N GLN A 176 6.70 3.74 31.11
CA GLN A 176 7.67 3.63 32.16
C GLN A 176 7.17 2.55 33.13
N GLU A 177 8.03 1.63 33.50
CA GLU A 177 7.85 0.86 34.73
C GLU A 177 7.72 1.85 35.87
N SER A 178 6.57 2.51 36.00
CA SER A 178 6.20 3.16 37.23
C SER A 178 6.09 2.02 38.22
N ASN A 179 7.07 1.93 39.12
CA ASN A 179 7.02 1.13 40.30
C ASN A 179 5.63 1.26 40.93
N ILE A 180 4.72 0.38 40.56
CA ILE A 180 3.51 0.11 41.31
C ILE A 180 4.00 -0.81 42.40
N GLN A 181 4.42 -0.21 43.53
CA GLN A 181 4.53 -0.86 44.82
C GLN A 181 3.14 -1.25 45.33
#